data_4e10881bde2939b655bd8e1015f5248e
#
_entry.id   4e10881bde2939b655bd8e1015f5248e
#
_cell.length_a   1.000
_cell.length_b   1.000
_cell.length_c   1.000
_cell.angle_alpha   90.00
_cell.angle_beta   90.00
_cell.angle_gamma   90.00
#
_symmetry.space_group_name_H-M   'P 1'
#
loop_
_entity.id
_entity.type
_entity.pdbx_description
1 polymer ?
#
loop_
_entity_poly.entity_id
_entity_poly.type
_entity_poly.pdbx_seq_one_letter_code
_entity_poly.pdbx_strand_id
1 'polypeptide(L)'
;MTAAVATEELAAVEGVAFGYRLSDGNHRDVLRSVNLTLGRGDLVALVGTNGSGKTTLLRLLTGILQPDAGAVRFDGRPVAEWRRPELARRVAVLPQQLDLPVGFRVAELVEMGRAPHARRLFASTEADARAVSRALADAGALELADRYAEELSGGERQRLLVAMALAQEPDLLLLDEPTVHLDLAHQVALLAAIQHLRDQRGLTVLAVLHDLNLAAAFAPRVAILDDGRIVADGPPGDVLTPDVVQRVFGVAVDEARTADGRRHLALHEV
;
A
#
# COMPACT_ATOMS: atom_id res chain seq x y z
N MET A 1 -29.43 -6.48 -9.33
CA MET A 1 -28.32 -6.62 -10.29
C MET A 1 -27.79 -5.22 -10.56
N THR A 2 -26.82 -4.77 -9.76
CA THR A 2 -26.16 -3.48 -9.96
C THR A 2 -25.03 -3.76 -10.96
N ALA A 3 -25.12 -3.18 -12.16
CA ALA A 3 -24.05 -3.26 -13.15
C ALA A 3 -22.78 -2.73 -12.49
N ALA A 4 -21.73 -3.56 -12.43
CA ALA A 4 -20.41 -3.11 -12.07
C ALA A 4 -20.01 -2.05 -13.11
N VAL A 5 -19.94 -0.80 -12.67
CA VAL A 5 -19.31 0.28 -13.45
C VAL A 5 -17.88 -0.19 -13.66
N ALA A 6 -17.49 -0.43 -14.91
CA ALA A 6 -16.12 -0.78 -15.23
C ALA A 6 -15.24 0.40 -14.76
N THR A 7 -14.57 0.22 -13.64
CA THR A 7 -13.67 1.24 -13.07
C THR A 7 -12.52 1.41 -14.07
N GLU A 8 -12.24 2.65 -14.46
CA GLU A 8 -11.12 2.94 -15.36
C GLU A 8 -9.82 2.42 -14.74
N GLU A 9 -9.06 1.63 -15.51
CA GLU A 9 -7.80 1.05 -15.06
C GLU A 9 -6.77 2.14 -14.78
N LEU A 10 -6.21 2.14 -13.56
CA LEU A 10 -5.13 3.04 -13.18
C LEU A 10 -3.76 2.36 -13.26
N ALA A 11 -3.65 1.14 -12.77
CA ALA A 11 -2.42 0.38 -12.83
C ALA A 11 -2.69 -1.09 -13.15
N ALA A 12 -1.83 -1.70 -13.95
CA ALA A 12 -1.90 -3.11 -14.32
C ALA A 12 -0.53 -3.79 -14.22
N VAL A 13 -0.55 -5.01 -13.75
CA VAL A 13 0.55 -5.97 -13.75
C VAL A 13 0.11 -7.13 -14.64
N GLU A 14 0.79 -7.32 -15.77
CA GLU A 14 0.38 -8.23 -16.84
C GLU A 14 1.43 -9.31 -17.07
N GLY A 15 1.19 -10.54 -16.60
CA GLY A 15 2.06 -11.68 -16.79
C GLY A 15 3.47 -11.49 -16.22
N VAL A 16 3.61 -10.69 -15.15
CA VAL A 16 4.92 -10.28 -14.64
C VAL A 16 5.66 -11.44 -13.97
N ALA A 17 6.89 -11.70 -14.44
CA ALA A 17 7.88 -12.52 -13.76
C ALA A 17 9.07 -11.65 -13.32
N PHE A 18 9.63 -11.97 -12.17
CA PHE A 18 10.80 -11.28 -11.63
C PHE A 18 11.58 -12.16 -10.65
N GLY A 19 12.91 -12.08 -10.73
CA GLY A 19 13.80 -12.70 -9.75
C GLY A 19 15.02 -11.83 -9.42
N TYR A 20 15.58 -12.09 -8.25
CA TYR A 20 16.82 -11.42 -7.83
C TYR A 20 18.04 -12.22 -8.27
N ARG A 21 19.04 -11.55 -8.83
CA ARG A 21 20.37 -12.12 -9.03
C ARG A 21 21.10 -12.13 -7.69
N LEU A 22 21.54 -13.30 -7.28
CA LEU A 22 22.31 -13.50 -6.07
C LEU A 22 23.81 -13.25 -6.30
N SER A 23 24.55 -13.01 -5.24
CA SER A 23 26.01 -12.75 -5.30
C SER A 23 26.82 -13.95 -5.81
N ASP A 24 26.27 -15.16 -5.70
CA ASP A 24 26.87 -16.41 -6.22
C ASP A 24 26.57 -16.67 -7.71
N GLY A 25 25.88 -15.72 -8.38
CA GLY A 25 25.47 -15.82 -9.78
C GLY A 25 24.14 -16.56 -10.01
N ASN A 26 23.56 -17.14 -8.97
CA ASN A 26 22.26 -17.80 -9.05
C ASN A 26 21.12 -16.79 -9.21
N HIS A 27 20.00 -17.26 -9.77
CA HIS A 27 18.78 -16.48 -9.90
C HIS A 27 17.71 -17.03 -8.96
N ARG A 28 17.11 -16.16 -8.14
CA ARG A 28 16.02 -16.52 -7.25
C ARG A 28 14.73 -15.93 -7.78
N ASP A 29 13.88 -16.76 -8.38
CA ASP A 29 12.55 -16.36 -8.80
C ASP A 29 11.70 -15.95 -7.60
N VAL A 30 11.00 -14.82 -7.74
CA VAL A 30 10.13 -14.26 -6.70
C VAL A 30 8.71 -14.09 -7.22
N LEU A 31 8.53 -13.61 -8.45
CA LEU A 31 7.21 -13.47 -9.07
C LEU A 31 7.15 -14.33 -10.33
N ARG A 32 5.99 -14.99 -10.53
CA ARG A 32 5.78 -16.01 -11.56
C ARG A 32 4.49 -15.76 -12.31
N SER A 33 4.53 -14.94 -13.36
CA SER A 33 3.36 -14.60 -14.19
C SER A 33 2.21 -13.97 -13.38
N VAL A 34 2.55 -12.94 -12.58
CA VAL A 34 1.58 -12.19 -11.78
C VAL A 34 0.71 -11.34 -12.67
N ASN A 35 -0.62 -11.41 -12.44
CA ASN A 35 -1.61 -10.53 -13.03
C ASN A 35 -2.39 -9.85 -11.90
N LEU A 36 -2.45 -8.52 -11.92
CA LEU A 36 -3.23 -7.71 -10.97
C LEU A 36 -3.58 -6.38 -11.62
N THR A 37 -4.85 -6.02 -11.59
CA THR A 37 -5.33 -4.73 -12.10
C THR A 37 -5.89 -3.89 -10.94
N LEU A 38 -5.55 -2.61 -10.91
CA LEU A 38 -6.09 -1.63 -9.97
C LEU A 38 -6.87 -0.58 -10.75
N GLY A 39 -8.16 -0.48 -10.49
CA GLY A 39 -9.01 0.59 -11.00
C GLY A 39 -8.87 1.87 -10.19
N ARG A 40 -9.27 3.01 -10.77
CA ARG A 40 -9.28 4.29 -10.05
C ARG A 40 -10.26 4.22 -8.85
N GLY A 41 -9.78 4.64 -7.69
CA GLY A 41 -10.54 4.57 -6.43
C GLY A 41 -10.67 3.17 -5.84
N ASP A 42 -9.96 2.17 -6.37
CA ASP A 42 -9.89 0.86 -5.74
C ASP A 42 -9.18 0.93 -4.39
N LEU A 43 -9.64 0.10 -3.47
CA LEU A 43 -8.97 -0.18 -2.22
C LEU A 43 -8.77 -1.68 -2.12
N VAL A 44 -7.53 -2.13 -2.32
CA VAL A 44 -7.15 -3.53 -2.38
C VAL A 44 -6.19 -3.88 -1.24
N ALA A 45 -6.51 -4.91 -0.48
CA ALA A 45 -5.56 -5.52 0.44
C ALA A 45 -4.80 -6.65 -0.25
N LEU A 46 -3.48 -6.58 -0.25
CA LEU A 46 -2.60 -7.65 -0.73
C LEU A 46 -2.11 -8.46 0.48
N VAL A 47 -2.55 -9.70 0.56
CA VAL A 47 -2.15 -10.62 1.63
C VAL A 47 -1.34 -11.78 1.05
N GLY A 48 -0.66 -12.54 1.92
CA GLY A 48 0.13 -13.70 1.50
C GLY A 48 1.24 -14.02 2.49
N THR A 49 1.86 -15.18 2.33
CA THR A 49 2.93 -15.65 3.20
C THR A 49 4.18 -14.76 3.14
N ASN A 50 5.05 -14.87 4.14
CA ASN A 50 6.33 -14.16 4.13
C ASN A 50 7.19 -14.69 2.95
N GLY A 51 7.79 -13.76 2.21
CA GLY A 51 8.59 -14.10 1.04
C GLY A 51 7.80 -14.40 -0.24
N SER A 52 6.47 -14.29 -0.25
CA SER A 52 5.64 -14.50 -1.46
C SER A 52 5.86 -13.47 -2.57
N GLY A 53 6.54 -12.33 -2.29
CA GLY A 53 6.87 -11.32 -3.30
C GLY A 53 6.08 -10.01 -3.18
N LYS A 54 5.31 -9.77 -2.11
CA LYS A 54 4.47 -8.57 -1.93
C LYS A 54 5.26 -7.26 -2.08
N THR A 55 6.33 -7.07 -1.32
CA THR A 55 7.21 -5.90 -1.43
C THR A 55 7.86 -5.79 -2.82
N THR A 56 8.19 -6.93 -3.45
CA THR A 56 8.74 -6.94 -4.81
C THR A 56 7.71 -6.41 -5.81
N LEU A 57 6.45 -6.81 -5.68
CA LEU A 57 5.35 -6.32 -6.51
C LEU A 57 5.17 -4.80 -6.35
N LEU A 58 5.21 -4.27 -5.11
CA LEU A 58 5.16 -2.82 -4.88
C LEU A 58 6.34 -2.09 -5.54
N ARG A 59 7.55 -2.64 -5.48
CA ARG A 59 8.74 -2.05 -6.11
C ARG A 59 8.66 -2.05 -7.64
N LEU A 60 7.99 -3.01 -8.24
CA LEU A 60 7.71 -3.03 -9.68
C LEU A 60 6.69 -1.96 -10.07
N LEU A 61 5.62 -1.78 -9.29
CA LEU A 61 4.62 -0.73 -9.49
C LEU A 61 5.21 0.69 -9.37
N THR A 62 6.25 0.88 -8.56
CA THR A 62 6.96 2.17 -8.44
C THR A 62 8.06 2.37 -9.50
N GLY A 63 8.32 1.37 -10.34
CA GLY A 63 9.41 1.40 -11.32
C GLY A 63 10.82 1.32 -10.71
N ILE A 64 10.96 1.05 -9.40
CA ILE A 64 12.25 0.79 -8.74
C ILE A 64 12.88 -0.47 -9.32
N LEU A 65 12.06 -1.49 -9.56
CA LEU A 65 12.45 -2.73 -10.24
C LEU A 65 11.82 -2.77 -11.64
N GLN A 66 12.46 -3.49 -12.55
CA GLN A 66 11.91 -3.80 -13.87
C GLN A 66 11.63 -5.31 -13.94
N PRO A 67 10.50 -5.75 -14.52
CA PRO A 67 10.19 -7.16 -14.63
C PRO A 67 11.14 -7.86 -15.64
N ASP A 68 11.44 -9.14 -15.40
CA ASP A 68 12.18 -9.97 -16.33
C ASP A 68 11.29 -10.39 -17.52
N ALA A 69 9.98 -10.52 -17.31
CA ALA A 69 8.97 -10.77 -18.32
C ALA A 69 7.63 -10.13 -17.94
N GLY A 70 6.76 -9.94 -18.92
CA GLY A 70 5.49 -9.26 -18.74
C GLY A 70 5.64 -7.73 -18.73
N ALA A 71 4.62 -7.02 -18.28
CA ALA A 71 4.62 -5.57 -18.23
C ALA A 71 3.92 -5.04 -16.99
N VAL A 72 4.41 -3.89 -16.47
CA VAL A 72 3.70 -3.07 -15.48
C VAL A 72 3.30 -1.78 -16.15
N ARG A 73 2.01 -1.45 -16.07
CA ARG A 73 1.45 -0.21 -16.65
C ARG A 73 0.90 0.68 -15.56
N PHE A 74 1.00 1.97 -15.78
CA PHE A 74 0.34 2.99 -14.99
C PHE A 74 -0.30 4.01 -15.93
N ASP A 75 -1.60 4.24 -15.75
CA ASP A 75 -2.40 5.13 -16.62
C ASP A 75 -2.24 4.77 -18.11
N GLY A 76 -2.36 3.47 -18.42
CA GLY A 76 -2.24 2.89 -19.76
C GLY A 76 -0.81 2.86 -20.34
N ARG A 77 0.18 3.49 -19.70
CA ARG A 77 1.56 3.59 -20.17
C ARG A 77 2.49 2.65 -19.40
N PRO A 78 3.43 1.92 -20.06
CA PRO A 78 4.42 1.11 -19.37
C PRO A 78 5.20 1.93 -18.34
N VAL A 79 5.35 1.40 -17.12
CA VAL A 79 6.07 2.08 -16.02
C VAL A 79 7.52 2.39 -16.40
N ALA A 80 8.16 1.53 -17.19
CA ALA A 80 9.53 1.70 -17.68
C ALA A 80 9.72 2.95 -18.58
N GLU A 81 8.64 3.46 -19.19
CA GLU A 81 8.66 4.62 -20.05
C GLU A 81 8.41 5.96 -19.31
N TRP A 82 8.00 5.89 -18.04
CA TRP A 82 7.81 7.08 -17.24
C TRP A 82 9.14 7.66 -16.78
N ARG A 83 9.25 9.00 -16.83
CA ARG A 83 10.34 9.67 -16.11
C ARG A 83 10.11 9.52 -14.61
N ARG A 84 11.15 9.15 -13.88
CA ARG A 84 11.05 8.90 -12.44
C ARG A 84 10.33 10.02 -11.65
N PRO A 85 10.62 11.31 -11.84
CA PRO A 85 9.90 12.37 -11.14
C PRO A 85 8.42 12.49 -11.52
N GLU A 86 8.05 12.14 -12.77
CA GLU A 86 6.66 12.17 -13.23
C GLU A 86 5.85 11.05 -12.56
N LEU A 87 6.39 9.83 -12.54
CA LEU A 87 5.75 8.71 -11.86
C LEU A 87 5.66 8.95 -10.35
N ALA A 88 6.73 9.47 -9.72
CA ALA A 88 6.76 9.75 -8.30
C ALA A 88 5.79 10.86 -7.84
N ARG A 89 5.25 11.68 -8.74
CA ARG A 89 4.16 12.61 -8.41
C ARG A 89 2.82 11.93 -8.32
N ARG A 90 2.67 10.76 -8.92
CA ARG A 90 1.40 10.07 -9.09
C ARG A 90 1.33 8.75 -8.32
N VAL A 91 2.48 8.17 -7.99
CA VAL A 91 2.60 6.92 -7.23
C VAL A 91 3.45 7.18 -6.00
N ALA A 92 2.83 7.13 -4.83
CA ALA A 92 3.53 7.21 -3.55
C ALA A 92 3.64 5.84 -2.90
N VAL A 93 4.71 5.61 -2.16
CA VAL A 93 4.89 4.40 -1.36
C VAL A 93 5.19 4.75 0.09
N LEU A 94 4.49 4.10 1.00
CA LEU A 94 4.83 4.02 2.41
C LEU A 94 5.57 2.70 2.63
N PRO A 95 6.90 2.72 2.81
CA PRO A 95 7.66 1.50 3.03
C PRO A 95 7.46 0.97 4.46
N GLN A 96 7.69 -0.32 4.66
CA GLN A 96 7.62 -0.99 5.97
C GLN A 96 8.51 -0.32 7.02
N GLN A 97 9.70 0.12 6.62
CA GLN A 97 10.65 0.83 7.46
C GLN A 97 11.22 2.03 6.71
N LEU A 98 11.27 3.15 7.40
CA LEU A 98 11.92 4.37 6.94
C LEU A 98 12.68 4.98 8.13
N ASP A 99 13.99 5.05 8.01
CA ASP A 99 14.79 5.77 8.99
C ASP A 99 14.62 7.27 8.78
N LEU A 100 14.07 7.93 9.79
CA LEU A 100 13.90 9.38 9.74
C LEU A 100 15.18 10.06 10.23
N PRO A 101 15.65 11.12 9.56
CA PRO A 101 16.79 11.87 9.99
C PRO A 101 16.48 12.58 11.33
N VAL A 102 17.49 12.67 12.19
CA VAL A 102 17.40 13.34 13.51
C VAL A 102 17.47 14.86 13.32
N GLY A 103 16.78 15.60 14.19
CA GLY A 103 16.82 17.06 14.22
C GLY A 103 15.87 17.75 13.22
N PHE A 104 14.93 17.01 12.63
CA PHE A 104 13.92 17.56 11.75
C PHE A 104 12.56 17.63 12.42
N ARG A 105 11.82 18.72 12.17
CA ARG A 105 10.40 18.82 12.54
C ARG A 105 9.53 17.99 11.62
N VAL A 106 8.37 17.58 12.14
CA VAL A 106 7.36 16.83 11.36
C VAL A 106 7.01 17.56 10.07
N ALA A 107 6.74 18.85 10.12
CA ALA A 107 6.40 19.64 8.92
C ALA A 107 7.52 19.63 7.87
N GLU A 108 8.78 19.71 8.29
CA GLU A 108 9.95 19.68 7.39
C GLU A 108 10.08 18.31 6.68
N LEU A 109 9.83 17.22 7.41
CA LEU A 109 9.85 15.87 6.83
C LEU A 109 8.69 15.68 5.86
N VAL A 110 7.49 16.17 6.17
CA VAL A 110 6.35 16.10 5.25
C VAL A 110 6.62 16.93 3.99
N GLU A 111 7.31 18.08 4.13
CA GLU A 111 7.74 18.88 2.97
C GLU A 111 8.72 18.11 2.06
N MET A 112 9.58 17.24 2.60
CA MET A 112 10.43 16.36 1.78
C MET A 112 9.60 15.45 0.87
N GLY A 113 8.37 15.09 1.24
CA GLY A 113 7.42 14.40 0.37
C GLY A 113 7.08 15.17 -0.91
N ARG A 114 7.31 16.51 -0.93
CA ARG A 114 7.13 17.34 -2.12
C ARG A 114 8.28 17.28 -3.13
N ALA A 115 9.38 16.56 -2.80
CA ALA A 115 10.56 16.47 -3.67
C ALA A 115 10.26 16.18 -5.16
N PRO A 116 9.29 15.30 -5.53
CA PRO A 116 8.95 15.09 -6.94
C PRO A 116 8.37 16.32 -7.64
N HIS A 117 7.80 17.28 -6.90
CA HIS A 117 7.21 18.52 -7.43
C HIS A 117 8.21 19.67 -7.51
N ALA A 118 9.35 19.57 -6.82
CA ALA A 118 10.34 20.63 -6.78
C ALA A 118 10.90 20.95 -8.19
N ARG A 119 10.75 22.20 -8.61
CA ARG A 119 11.35 22.70 -9.86
C ARG A 119 12.80 23.16 -9.67
N ARG A 120 13.19 23.56 -8.46
CA ARG A 120 14.53 23.95 -8.04
C ARG A 120 14.80 23.38 -6.64
N LEU A 121 16.01 22.96 -6.38
CA LEU A 121 16.46 22.58 -5.04
C LEU A 121 16.18 23.72 -4.06
N PHE A 122 15.47 23.43 -2.95
CA PHE A 122 15.21 24.34 -1.83
C PHE A 122 14.25 25.53 -2.08
N ALA A 123 13.44 25.52 -3.14
CA ALA A 123 12.42 26.54 -3.32
C ALA A 123 11.03 25.96 -3.03
N SER A 124 10.58 26.06 -1.77
CA SER A 124 9.20 25.77 -1.39
C SER A 124 8.27 26.86 -1.93
N THR A 125 7.12 26.46 -2.44
CA THR A 125 6.10 27.39 -2.95
C THR A 125 4.92 27.42 -1.97
N GLU A 126 4.05 28.46 -2.08
CA GLU A 126 2.79 28.45 -1.34
C GLU A 126 1.92 27.22 -1.64
N ALA A 127 2.00 26.68 -2.85
CA ALA A 127 1.30 25.45 -3.21
C ALA A 127 1.84 24.25 -2.41
N ASP A 128 3.16 24.18 -2.22
CA ASP A 128 3.79 23.12 -1.41
C ASP A 128 3.40 23.27 0.05
N ALA A 129 3.42 24.46 0.62
CA ALA A 129 2.98 24.70 2.00
C ALA A 129 1.51 24.28 2.21
N ARG A 130 0.62 24.57 1.25
CA ARG A 130 -0.78 24.11 1.29
C ARG A 130 -0.90 22.59 1.18
N ALA A 131 -0.09 21.95 0.34
CA ALA A 131 -0.08 20.50 0.19
C ALA A 131 0.40 19.81 1.49
N VAL A 132 1.46 20.34 2.12
CA VAL A 132 1.98 19.87 3.43
C VAL A 132 0.91 19.98 4.50
N SER A 133 0.25 21.17 4.64
CA SER A 133 -0.80 21.36 5.63
C SER A 133 -1.97 20.41 5.43
N ARG A 134 -2.41 20.20 4.17
CA ARG A 134 -3.44 19.20 3.85
C ARG A 134 -3.03 17.79 4.20
N ALA A 135 -1.80 17.40 3.84
CA ALA A 135 -1.29 16.06 4.10
C ALA A 135 -1.21 15.77 5.61
N LEU A 136 -0.76 16.75 6.40
CA LEU A 136 -0.77 16.66 7.87
C LEU A 136 -2.19 16.51 8.44
N ALA A 137 -3.13 17.31 7.97
CA ALA A 137 -4.53 17.22 8.40
C ALA A 137 -5.14 15.86 8.05
N ASP A 138 -4.93 15.39 6.81
CA ASP A 138 -5.43 14.11 6.30
C ASP A 138 -4.88 12.90 7.07
N ALA A 139 -3.61 12.98 7.49
CA ALA A 139 -2.98 11.94 8.30
C ALA A 139 -3.29 12.07 9.79
N GLY A 140 -4.07 13.08 10.22
CA GLY A 140 -4.32 13.36 11.63
C GLY A 140 -3.03 13.71 12.39
N ALA A 141 -2.10 14.43 11.75
CA ALA A 141 -0.79 14.77 12.28
C ALA A 141 -0.56 16.30 12.36
N LEU A 142 -1.60 17.11 12.19
CA LEU A 142 -1.45 18.57 12.14
C LEU A 142 -0.91 19.14 13.45
N GLU A 143 -1.34 18.61 14.59
CA GLU A 143 -0.87 18.99 15.92
C GLU A 143 0.59 18.62 16.20
N LEU A 144 1.17 17.74 15.36
CA LEU A 144 2.56 17.27 15.49
C LEU A 144 3.53 18.14 14.68
N ALA A 145 3.05 19.07 13.86
CA ALA A 145 3.83 19.75 12.81
C ALA A 145 5.14 20.37 13.33
N ASP A 146 5.12 20.97 14.53
CA ASP A 146 6.26 21.64 15.13
C ASP A 146 7.13 20.75 16.03
N ARG A 147 6.74 19.49 16.28
CA ARG A 147 7.51 18.55 17.10
C ARG A 147 8.64 17.96 16.29
N TYR A 148 9.71 17.56 16.98
CA TYR A 148 10.80 16.80 16.38
C TYR A 148 10.39 15.34 16.16
N ALA A 149 10.87 14.75 15.06
CA ALA A 149 10.48 13.38 14.67
C ALA A 149 10.94 12.31 15.67
N GLU A 150 12.04 12.53 16.37
CA GLU A 150 12.57 11.66 17.43
C GLU A 150 11.73 11.66 18.72
N GLU A 151 10.85 12.64 18.90
CA GLU A 151 9.95 12.73 20.05
C GLU A 151 8.63 11.98 19.86
N LEU A 152 8.41 11.45 18.66
CA LEU A 152 7.13 10.83 18.29
C LEU A 152 7.03 9.40 18.84
N SER A 153 5.86 9.06 19.37
CA SER A 153 5.45 7.68 19.59
C SER A 153 5.34 6.89 18.27
N GLY A 154 5.30 5.56 18.33
CA GLY A 154 5.17 4.73 17.13
C GLY A 154 3.95 5.09 16.27
N GLY A 155 2.78 5.35 16.89
CA GLY A 155 1.57 5.74 16.18
C GLY A 155 1.65 7.15 15.56
N GLU A 156 2.27 8.11 16.26
CA GLU A 156 2.52 9.45 15.72
C GLU A 156 3.52 9.41 14.56
N ARG A 157 4.57 8.59 14.68
CA ARG A 157 5.53 8.35 13.60
C ARG A 157 4.84 7.79 12.36
N GLN A 158 3.91 6.85 12.53
CA GLN A 158 3.16 6.29 11.40
C GLN A 158 2.29 7.33 10.70
N ARG A 159 1.61 8.22 11.48
CA ARG A 159 0.85 9.36 10.91
C ARG A 159 1.75 10.31 10.13
N LEU A 160 2.97 10.59 10.62
CA LEU A 160 3.97 11.36 9.89
C LEU A 160 4.32 10.70 8.56
N LEU A 161 4.62 9.39 8.55
CA LEU A 161 4.99 8.66 7.34
C LEU A 161 3.85 8.67 6.29
N VAL A 162 2.61 8.53 6.74
CA VAL A 162 1.42 8.68 5.87
C VAL A 162 1.33 10.09 5.33
N ALA A 163 1.53 11.13 6.16
CA ALA A 163 1.53 12.52 5.71
C ALA A 163 2.61 12.78 4.65
N MET A 164 3.81 12.22 4.81
CA MET A 164 4.89 12.33 3.81
C MET A 164 4.47 11.74 2.45
N ALA A 165 3.82 10.57 2.46
CA ALA A 165 3.32 9.94 1.24
C ALA A 165 2.18 10.76 0.60
N LEU A 166 1.24 11.27 1.40
CA LEU A 166 0.12 12.08 0.93
C LEU A 166 0.55 13.46 0.42
N ALA A 167 1.66 14.00 0.93
CA ALA A 167 2.20 15.27 0.45
C ALA A 167 2.63 15.21 -1.04
N GLN A 168 2.86 14.02 -1.59
CA GLN A 168 3.09 13.83 -3.03
C GLN A 168 1.82 14.04 -3.85
N GLU A 169 0.62 14.12 -3.25
CA GLU A 169 -0.69 14.18 -3.92
C GLU A 169 -0.86 13.03 -4.95
N PRO A 170 -0.67 11.77 -4.54
CA PRO A 170 -0.63 10.64 -5.47
C PRO A 170 -2.03 10.25 -5.96
N ASP A 171 -2.09 9.63 -7.15
CA ASP A 171 -3.26 8.89 -7.63
C ASP A 171 -3.30 7.46 -7.08
N LEU A 172 -2.11 6.86 -6.85
CA LEU A 172 -1.91 5.52 -6.30
C LEU A 172 -1.03 5.56 -5.05
N LEU A 173 -1.58 5.11 -3.93
CA LEU A 173 -0.86 4.94 -2.67
C LEU A 173 -0.58 3.45 -2.43
N LEU A 174 0.69 3.11 -2.34
CA LEU A 174 1.17 1.78 -2.03
C LEU A 174 1.62 1.74 -0.57
N LEU A 175 1.08 0.82 0.21
CA LEU A 175 1.37 0.67 1.64
C LEU A 175 2.02 -0.69 1.87
N ASP A 176 3.28 -0.69 2.32
CA ASP A 176 4.00 -1.93 2.65
C ASP A 176 3.96 -2.14 4.17
N GLU A 177 3.03 -2.98 4.63
CA GLU A 177 2.81 -3.34 6.04
C GLU A 177 2.61 -2.13 6.99
N PRO A 178 1.68 -1.22 6.68
CA PRO A 178 1.55 0.06 7.38
C PRO A 178 1.11 -0.08 8.84
N THR A 179 0.65 -1.24 9.27
CA THR A 179 0.10 -1.52 10.59
C THR A 179 1.07 -2.23 11.53
N VAL A 180 2.26 -2.60 11.04
CA VAL A 180 3.29 -3.26 11.86
C VAL A 180 3.78 -2.31 12.96
N HIS A 181 3.98 -2.85 14.16
CA HIS A 181 4.36 -2.12 15.39
C HIS A 181 3.32 -1.12 15.93
N LEU A 182 2.10 -1.12 15.42
CA LEU A 182 0.99 -0.34 15.98
C LEU A 182 0.12 -1.23 16.87
N ASP A 183 -0.39 -0.65 17.95
CA ASP A 183 -1.49 -1.26 18.70
C ASP A 183 -2.79 -1.23 17.88
N LEU A 184 -3.77 -2.01 18.31
CA LEU A 184 -5.03 -2.20 17.58
C LEU A 184 -5.77 -0.87 17.33
N ALA A 185 -5.77 0.05 18.30
CA ALA A 185 -6.46 1.32 18.16
C ALA A 185 -5.82 2.18 17.06
N HIS A 186 -4.50 2.24 17.03
CA HIS A 186 -3.75 2.98 16.00
C HIS A 186 -3.85 2.30 14.62
N GLN A 187 -3.87 0.96 14.54
CA GLN A 187 -4.11 0.24 13.29
C GLN A 187 -5.46 0.62 12.68
N VAL A 188 -6.52 0.54 13.48
CA VAL A 188 -7.89 0.87 13.04
C VAL A 188 -8.00 2.34 12.63
N ALA A 189 -7.43 3.26 13.41
CA ALA A 189 -7.46 4.69 13.10
C ALA A 189 -6.73 5.01 11.79
N LEU A 190 -5.56 4.41 11.56
CA LEU A 190 -4.80 4.58 10.33
C LEU A 190 -5.58 4.09 9.10
N LEU A 191 -6.11 2.87 9.17
CA LEU A 191 -6.84 2.28 8.05
C LEU A 191 -8.15 3.03 7.78
N ALA A 192 -8.85 3.50 8.82
CA ALA A 192 -10.04 4.35 8.66
C ALA A 192 -9.72 5.69 7.98
N ALA A 193 -8.57 6.32 8.33
CA ALA A 193 -8.12 7.53 7.66
C ALA A 193 -7.84 7.30 6.17
N ILE A 194 -7.21 6.17 5.81
CA ILE A 194 -6.95 5.80 4.42
C ILE A 194 -8.25 5.53 3.65
N GLN A 195 -9.22 4.82 4.26
CA GLN A 195 -10.55 4.63 3.67
C GLN A 195 -11.25 5.97 3.41
N HIS A 196 -11.20 6.87 4.39
CA HIS A 196 -11.78 8.21 4.26
C HIS A 196 -11.16 9.00 3.09
N LEU A 197 -9.84 8.94 2.95
CA LEU A 197 -9.14 9.61 1.84
C LEU A 197 -9.51 9.00 0.48
N ARG A 198 -9.61 7.68 0.39
CA ARG A 198 -10.12 7.01 -0.82
C ARG A 198 -11.52 7.53 -1.16
N ASP A 199 -12.42 7.59 -0.21
CA ASP A 199 -13.82 7.98 -0.43
C ASP A 199 -13.95 9.48 -0.77
N GLN A 200 -13.13 10.34 -0.17
CA GLN A 200 -13.17 11.79 -0.38
C GLN A 200 -12.45 12.26 -1.65
N ARG A 201 -11.37 11.58 -2.05
CA ARG A 201 -10.46 12.03 -3.11
C ARG A 201 -10.35 11.07 -4.30
N GLY A 202 -11.01 9.93 -4.24
CA GLY A 202 -10.86 8.89 -5.26
C GLY A 202 -9.44 8.28 -5.28
N LEU A 203 -8.73 8.34 -4.13
CA LEU A 203 -7.39 7.77 -4.01
C LEU A 203 -7.44 6.26 -4.25
N THR A 204 -6.58 5.76 -5.15
CA THR A 204 -6.41 4.31 -5.32
C THR A 204 -5.39 3.80 -4.33
N VAL A 205 -5.68 2.70 -3.65
CA VAL A 205 -4.81 2.16 -2.60
C VAL A 205 -4.56 0.67 -2.78
N LEU A 206 -3.30 0.26 -2.70
CA LEU A 206 -2.89 -1.13 -2.54
C LEU A 206 -2.11 -1.26 -1.23
N ALA A 207 -2.67 -1.98 -0.26
CA ALA A 207 -2.09 -2.15 1.06
C ALA A 207 -1.67 -3.60 1.30
N VAL A 208 -0.40 -3.83 1.58
CA VAL A 208 0.08 -5.13 2.09
C VAL A 208 -0.30 -5.24 3.55
N LEU A 209 -1.07 -6.27 3.90
CA LEU A 209 -1.50 -6.53 5.27
C LEU A 209 -1.20 -7.99 5.66
N HIS A 210 -0.92 -8.23 6.95
CA HIS A 210 -0.68 -9.57 7.48
C HIS A 210 -1.92 -10.16 8.16
N ASP A 211 -2.72 -9.33 8.82
CA ASP A 211 -3.94 -9.76 9.50
C ASP A 211 -5.09 -9.88 8.48
N LEU A 212 -5.57 -11.11 8.28
CA LEU A 212 -6.62 -11.41 7.32
C LEU A 212 -7.97 -10.80 7.71
N ASN A 213 -8.29 -10.75 9.02
CA ASN A 213 -9.51 -10.12 9.50
C ASN A 213 -9.46 -8.61 9.32
N LEU A 214 -8.30 -8.01 9.57
CA LEU A 214 -8.08 -6.58 9.33
C LEU A 214 -8.16 -6.27 7.83
N ALA A 215 -7.57 -7.10 6.97
CA ALA A 215 -7.66 -6.97 5.52
C ALA A 215 -9.13 -7.05 5.04
N ALA A 216 -9.91 -8.01 5.56
CA ALA A 216 -11.32 -8.17 5.23
C ALA A 216 -12.19 -7.01 5.73
N ALA A 217 -11.84 -6.42 6.87
CA ALA A 217 -12.57 -5.27 7.43
C ALA A 217 -12.22 -3.95 6.71
N PHE A 218 -10.98 -3.83 6.23
CA PHE A 218 -10.46 -2.62 5.62
C PHE A 218 -10.78 -2.50 4.13
N ALA A 219 -10.59 -3.57 3.35
CA ALA A 219 -10.64 -3.49 1.90
C ALA A 219 -11.85 -4.24 1.32
N PRO A 220 -12.58 -3.65 0.37
CA PRO A 220 -13.66 -4.33 -0.35
C PRO A 220 -13.14 -5.40 -1.32
N ARG A 221 -11.83 -5.43 -1.59
CA ARG A 221 -11.17 -6.41 -2.46
C ARG A 221 -9.86 -6.88 -1.81
N VAL A 222 -9.66 -8.19 -1.82
CA VAL A 222 -8.44 -8.84 -1.32
C VAL A 222 -7.81 -9.64 -2.45
N ALA A 223 -6.50 -9.46 -2.65
CA ALA A 223 -5.68 -10.30 -3.52
C ALA A 223 -4.72 -11.13 -2.66
N ILE A 224 -4.62 -12.42 -2.93
CA ILE A 224 -3.69 -13.33 -2.24
C ILE A 224 -2.52 -13.64 -3.15
N LEU A 225 -1.32 -13.26 -2.70
CA LEU A 225 -0.07 -13.61 -3.37
C LEU A 225 0.59 -14.78 -2.64
N ASP A 226 0.74 -15.90 -3.33
CA ASP A 226 1.39 -17.10 -2.80
C ASP A 226 2.36 -17.68 -3.83
N ASP A 227 3.54 -18.08 -3.41
CA ASP A 227 4.64 -18.61 -4.26
C ASP A 227 4.82 -17.81 -5.56
N GLY A 228 4.79 -16.49 -5.46
CA GLY A 228 4.98 -15.56 -6.58
C GLY A 228 3.81 -15.48 -7.57
N ARG A 229 2.60 -15.93 -7.20
CA ARG A 229 1.39 -15.90 -8.04
C ARG A 229 0.21 -15.30 -7.30
N ILE A 230 -0.65 -14.55 -7.97
CA ILE A 230 -1.97 -14.24 -7.44
C ILE A 230 -2.82 -15.50 -7.54
N VAL A 231 -3.16 -16.09 -6.40
CA VAL A 231 -3.93 -17.34 -6.31
C VAL A 231 -5.42 -17.11 -6.06
N ALA A 232 -5.79 -15.92 -5.59
CA ALA A 232 -7.18 -15.49 -5.45
C ALA A 232 -7.24 -13.95 -5.46
N ASP A 233 -8.31 -13.37 -6.02
CA ASP A 233 -8.53 -11.94 -6.12
C ASP A 233 -10.03 -11.66 -6.23
N GLY A 234 -10.59 -10.88 -5.31
CA GLY A 234 -12.01 -10.57 -5.25
C GLY A 234 -12.49 -10.06 -3.90
N PRO A 235 -13.81 -10.03 -3.66
CA PRO A 235 -14.39 -9.67 -2.36
C PRO A 235 -13.84 -10.57 -1.23
N PRO A 236 -13.57 -10.02 -0.02
CA PRO A 236 -12.99 -10.79 1.07
C PRO A 236 -13.72 -12.10 1.37
N GLY A 237 -15.05 -12.09 1.31
CA GLY A 237 -15.86 -13.28 1.58
C GLY A 237 -15.71 -14.41 0.56
N ASP A 238 -15.30 -14.11 -0.66
CA ASP A 238 -15.10 -15.10 -1.72
C ASP A 238 -13.65 -15.61 -1.74
N VAL A 239 -12.71 -14.80 -1.27
CA VAL A 239 -11.28 -15.04 -1.32
C VAL A 239 -10.74 -15.65 -0.03
N LEU A 240 -11.16 -15.13 1.13
CA LEU A 240 -10.69 -15.58 2.45
C LEU A 240 -11.59 -16.68 3.00
N THR A 241 -11.68 -17.80 2.26
CA THR A 241 -12.41 -18.99 2.73
C THR A 241 -11.50 -19.88 3.58
N PRO A 242 -12.06 -20.72 4.50
CA PRO A 242 -11.27 -21.67 5.30
C PRO A 242 -10.32 -22.53 4.46
N ASP A 243 -10.79 -23.04 3.32
CA ASP A 243 -9.99 -23.86 2.41
C ASP A 243 -8.79 -23.10 1.81
N VAL A 244 -9.01 -21.84 1.42
CA VAL A 244 -7.93 -20.99 0.87
C VAL A 244 -6.94 -20.64 1.97
N VAL A 245 -7.41 -20.29 3.17
CA VAL A 245 -6.54 -19.96 4.31
C VAL A 245 -5.70 -21.18 4.71
N GLN A 246 -6.30 -22.35 4.82
CA GLN A 246 -5.58 -23.58 5.13
C GLN A 246 -4.52 -23.90 4.07
N ARG A 247 -4.87 -23.77 2.79
CA ARG A 247 -3.95 -24.09 1.67
C ARG A 247 -2.77 -23.13 1.59
N VAL A 248 -3.01 -21.83 1.75
CA VAL A 248 -2.00 -20.78 1.55
C VAL A 248 -1.19 -20.52 2.83
N PHE A 249 -1.87 -20.42 3.97
CA PHE A 249 -1.24 -20.01 5.23
C PHE A 249 -0.95 -21.21 6.16
N GLY A 250 -1.47 -22.41 5.84
CA GLY A 250 -1.23 -23.62 6.62
C GLY A 250 -1.99 -23.68 7.96
N VAL A 251 -2.99 -22.79 8.14
CA VAL A 251 -3.74 -22.65 9.40
C VAL A 251 -5.21 -23.00 9.16
N ALA A 252 -5.75 -23.91 10.00
CA ALA A 252 -7.18 -24.19 10.01
C ALA A 252 -7.92 -23.04 10.69
N VAL A 253 -8.98 -22.57 10.04
CA VAL A 253 -9.85 -21.50 10.55
C VAL A 253 -11.31 -21.88 10.35
N ASP A 254 -12.17 -21.41 11.25
CA ASP A 254 -13.61 -21.45 11.10
C ASP A 254 -14.14 -20.10 10.64
N GLU A 255 -15.21 -20.11 9.85
CA GLU A 255 -15.92 -18.91 9.50
C GLU A 255 -16.93 -18.57 10.58
N ALA A 256 -16.68 -17.49 11.31
CA ALA A 256 -17.61 -16.93 12.28
C ALA A 256 -18.30 -15.69 11.69
N ARG A 257 -19.39 -15.24 12.30
CA ARG A 257 -20.05 -13.98 11.99
C ARG A 257 -20.10 -13.10 13.23
N THR A 258 -19.75 -11.86 13.06
CA THR A 258 -19.93 -10.83 14.10
C THR A 258 -21.41 -10.52 14.28
N ALA A 259 -21.78 -9.83 15.36
CA ALA A 259 -23.18 -9.48 15.66
C ALA A 259 -23.83 -8.60 14.57
N ASP A 260 -23.02 -7.84 13.81
CA ASP A 260 -23.45 -7.04 12.65
C ASP A 260 -23.41 -7.82 11.31
N GLY A 261 -23.18 -9.15 11.37
CA GLY A 261 -23.23 -10.05 10.23
C GLY A 261 -21.96 -10.11 9.38
N ARG A 262 -20.91 -9.39 9.73
CA ARG A 262 -19.62 -9.47 9.02
C ARG A 262 -18.95 -10.82 9.25
N ARG A 263 -18.27 -11.31 8.22
CA ARG A 263 -17.46 -12.53 8.33
C ARG A 263 -16.19 -12.26 9.13
N HIS A 264 -15.79 -13.23 9.92
CA HIS A 264 -14.59 -13.24 10.74
C HIS A 264 -13.96 -14.62 10.68
N LEU A 265 -12.66 -14.69 10.53
CA LEU A 265 -11.89 -15.93 10.57
C LEU A 265 -11.47 -16.18 12.02
N ALA A 266 -12.00 -17.22 12.62
CA ALA A 266 -11.61 -17.68 13.96
C ALA A 266 -10.58 -18.81 13.81
N LEU A 267 -9.52 -18.79 14.64
CA LEU A 267 -8.59 -19.91 14.71
C LEU A 267 -9.33 -21.14 15.22
N HIS A 268 -9.15 -22.25 14.51
CA HIS A 268 -9.61 -23.54 15.03
C HIS A 268 -8.82 -23.87 16.29
N GLU A 269 -9.50 -24.29 17.38
CA GLU A 269 -8.80 -24.71 18.60
C GLU A 269 -7.84 -25.87 18.27
N VAL A 270 -6.58 -25.70 18.70
CA VAL A 270 -5.50 -26.67 18.51
C VAL A 270 -5.62 -27.78 19.59
#